data_34d8bf298645dc08e06634c270acdc32
#
_entry.id   34d8bf298645dc08e06634c270acdc32
#
_cell.length_a   1.000
_cell.length_b   1.000
_cell.length_c   1.000
_cell.angle_alpha   90.00
_cell.angle_beta   90.00
_cell.angle_gamma   90.00
#
_symmetry.space_group_name_H-M   'P 1'
#
loop_
_entity.id
_entity.type
_entity.pdbx_description
1 polymer ?
#
loop_
_entity_poly.entity_id
_entity_poly.type
_entity_poly.pdbx_seq_one_letter_code
_entity_poly.pdbx_strand_id
1 'polypeptide(L)'
;MTTISDVYEKVYCGRGRMEQWVGEFKTQCFGDKASATKFHTNCYRMILASYCQMLLKIARCQQFLGVRKAAQKATERTVRTFRRDVIGVTAALRAIRKELRLTLPEHLHDRQAFEALFSIRI
;
A
#
# COMPACT_ATOMS: atom_id res chain seq x y z
N MET A 1 23.52 -3.91 29.15
CA MET A 1 22.38 -3.61 30.04
C MET A 1 21.29 -3.02 29.19
N THR A 2 20.16 -3.68 29.08
CA THR A 2 19.00 -3.16 28.32
C THR A 2 18.32 -2.12 29.21
N THR A 3 18.29 -0.87 28.79
CA THR A 3 17.61 0.19 29.52
C THR A 3 16.10 0.06 29.39
N ILE A 4 15.34 0.56 30.37
CA ILE A 4 13.87 0.59 30.35
C ILE A 4 13.37 1.28 29.07
N SER A 5 14.07 2.31 28.60
CA SER A 5 13.81 3.01 27.34
C SER A 5 13.94 2.09 26.12
N ASP A 6 14.98 1.22 26.06
CA ASP A 6 15.16 0.26 24.99
C ASP A 6 14.02 -0.77 24.91
N VAL A 7 13.55 -1.22 26.07
CA VAL A 7 12.41 -2.15 26.14
C VAL A 7 11.13 -1.48 25.67
N TYR A 8 10.89 -0.23 26.08
CA TYR A 8 9.74 0.54 25.65
C TYR A 8 9.76 0.79 24.13
N GLU A 9 10.86 1.29 23.59
CA GLU A 9 10.95 1.61 22.17
C GLU A 9 10.93 0.36 21.27
N LYS A 10 11.64 -0.70 21.63
CA LYS A 10 11.74 -1.90 20.77
C LYS A 10 10.56 -2.85 20.92
N VAL A 11 10.05 -3.04 22.12
CA VAL A 11 8.99 -4.02 22.39
C VAL A 11 7.62 -3.38 22.35
N TYR A 12 7.40 -2.30 23.09
CA TYR A 12 6.08 -1.65 23.17
C TYR A 12 5.70 -0.90 21.89
N CYS A 13 6.61 -0.10 21.33
CA CYS A 13 6.36 0.58 20.06
C CYS A 13 6.28 -0.40 18.87
N GLY A 14 6.93 -1.57 18.99
CA GLY A 14 6.75 -2.66 18.03
C GLY A 14 5.33 -3.21 17.98
N ARG A 15 4.65 -3.26 19.14
CA ARG A 15 3.24 -3.66 19.24
C ARG A 15 2.29 -2.70 18.53
N GLY A 16 2.51 -1.40 18.64
CA GLY A 16 1.68 -0.39 17.98
C GLY A 16 1.67 -0.54 16.44
N ARG A 17 2.79 -0.98 15.84
CA ARG A 17 2.85 -1.29 14.40
C ARG A 17 2.00 -2.50 14.02
N MET A 18 1.92 -3.49 14.89
CA MET A 18 1.06 -4.67 14.68
C MET A 18 -0.42 -4.28 14.69
N GLU A 19 -0.83 -3.43 15.63
CA GLU A 19 -2.20 -2.92 15.72
C GLU A 19 -2.57 -2.09 14.49
N GLN A 20 -1.67 -1.26 14.01
CA GLN A 20 -1.84 -0.52 12.76
C GLN A 20 -2.04 -1.47 11.56
N TRP A 21 -1.25 -2.53 11.47
CA TRP A 21 -1.35 -3.53 10.40
C TRP A 21 -2.67 -4.27 10.42
N VAL A 22 -3.13 -4.69 11.60
CA VAL A 22 -4.43 -5.33 11.76
C VAL A 22 -5.55 -4.34 11.43
N GLY A 23 -5.41 -3.08 11.82
CA GLY A 23 -6.33 -2.00 11.45
C GLY A 23 -6.41 -1.80 9.94
N GLU A 24 -5.27 -1.72 9.23
CA GLU A 24 -5.21 -1.61 7.78
C GLU A 24 -5.83 -2.84 7.09
N PHE A 25 -5.56 -4.04 7.56
CA PHE A 25 -6.15 -5.27 7.05
C PHE A 25 -7.68 -5.24 7.11
N LYS A 26 -8.24 -4.86 8.26
CA LYS A 26 -9.69 -4.77 8.46
C LYS A 26 -10.32 -3.67 7.60
N THR A 27 -9.79 -2.45 7.67
CA THR A 27 -10.44 -1.27 7.10
C THR A 27 -10.15 -1.05 5.61
N GLN A 28 -8.95 -1.39 5.14
CA GLN A 28 -8.52 -1.11 3.78
C GLN A 28 -8.59 -2.32 2.84
N CYS A 29 -8.41 -3.51 3.38
CA CYS A 29 -8.50 -4.78 2.62
C CYS A 29 -9.79 -5.55 2.89
N PHE A 30 -10.67 -5.03 3.77
CA PHE A 30 -11.94 -5.66 4.14
C PHE A 30 -11.77 -7.09 4.69
N GLY A 31 -10.68 -7.36 5.38
CA GLY A 31 -10.33 -8.68 5.90
C GLY A 31 -11.24 -9.21 7.00
N ASP A 32 -12.02 -8.33 7.64
CA ASP A 32 -13.00 -8.67 8.67
C ASP A 32 -14.43 -8.92 8.13
N LYS A 33 -14.65 -8.71 6.82
CA LYS A 33 -15.99 -8.84 6.23
C LYS A 33 -16.30 -10.28 5.84
N ALA A 34 -16.99 -10.98 6.73
CA ALA A 34 -17.55 -12.30 6.50
C ALA A 34 -19.04 -12.19 6.09
N SER A 35 -19.30 -11.67 4.87
CA SER A 35 -20.68 -11.40 4.40
C SER A 35 -21.29 -12.56 3.60
N ALA A 36 -20.56 -13.66 3.38
CA ALA A 36 -21.07 -14.83 2.69
C ALA A 36 -21.65 -15.85 3.68
N THR A 37 -22.71 -16.53 3.28
CA THR A 37 -23.34 -17.60 4.08
C THR A 37 -22.47 -18.85 4.18
N LYS A 38 -21.62 -19.11 3.16
CA LYS A 38 -20.78 -20.29 3.12
C LYS A 38 -19.41 -20.00 3.77
N PHE A 39 -19.00 -20.84 4.72
CA PHE A 39 -17.72 -20.74 5.41
C PHE A 39 -16.52 -20.65 4.45
N HIS A 40 -16.44 -21.54 3.48
CA HIS A 40 -15.34 -21.56 2.51
C HIS A 40 -15.20 -20.24 1.74
N THR A 41 -16.29 -19.60 1.37
CA THR A 41 -16.27 -18.30 0.67
C THR A 41 -15.66 -17.21 1.56
N ASN A 42 -15.94 -17.21 2.85
CA ASN A 42 -15.34 -16.26 3.78
C ASN A 42 -13.85 -16.54 4.00
N CYS A 43 -13.43 -17.81 4.03
CA CYS A 43 -12.02 -18.18 4.08
C CYS A 43 -11.26 -17.68 2.84
N TYR A 44 -11.79 -17.86 1.64
CA TYR A 44 -11.19 -17.34 0.41
C TYR A 44 -11.08 -15.82 0.41
N ARG A 45 -12.11 -15.10 0.88
CA ARG A 45 -12.06 -13.65 1.01
C ARG A 45 -10.95 -13.19 1.94
N MET A 46 -10.80 -13.86 3.09
CA MET A 46 -9.76 -13.53 4.05
C MET A 46 -8.36 -13.76 3.49
N ILE A 47 -8.16 -14.86 2.75
CA ILE A 47 -6.91 -15.15 2.05
C ILE A 47 -6.62 -14.07 1.00
N LEU A 48 -7.60 -13.71 0.16
CA LEU A 48 -7.44 -12.66 -0.85
C LEU A 48 -7.14 -11.30 -0.22
N ALA A 49 -7.79 -10.96 0.91
CA ALA A 49 -7.50 -9.74 1.65
C ALA A 49 -6.06 -9.71 2.17
N SER A 50 -5.53 -10.85 2.63
CA SER A 50 -4.14 -10.98 3.08
C SER A 50 -3.15 -10.78 1.93
N TYR A 51 -3.42 -11.35 0.76
CA TYR A 51 -2.62 -11.11 -0.45
C TYR A 51 -2.69 -9.65 -0.89
N CYS A 52 -3.86 -9.04 -0.87
CA CYS A 52 -4.04 -7.62 -1.20
C CYS A 52 -3.19 -6.73 -0.28
N GLN A 53 -3.20 -6.98 1.02
CA GLN A 53 -2.38 -6.25 1.99
C GLN A 53 -0.89 -6.42 1.71
N MET A 54 -0.44 -7.64 1.38
CA MET A 54 0.95 -7.92 1.05
C MET A 54 1.38 -7.17 -0.23
N LEU A 55 0.56 -7.21 -1.28
CA LEU A 55 0.83 -6.48 -2.53
C LEU A 55 0.89 -4.98 -2.32
N LEU A 56 -0.05 -4.40 -1.55
CA LEU A 56 -0.04 -2.98 -1.22
C LEU A 56 1.20 -2.59 -0.42
N LYS A 57 1.69 -3.47 0.46
CA LYS A 57 2.95 -3.24 1.18
C LYS A 57 4.15 -3.28 0.25
N ILE A 58 4.23 -4.26 -0.64
CA ILE A 58 5.31 -4.37 -1.64
C ILE A 58 5.30 -3.12 -2.53
N ALA A 59 4.15 -2.72 -3.05
CA ALA A 59 4.02 -1.52 -3.87
C ALA A 59 4.47 -0.25 -3.13
N ARG A 60 4.12 -0.09 -1.86
CA ARG A 60 4.63 1.01 -1.02
C ARG A 60 6.14 0.96 -0.87
N CYS A 61 6.73 -0.22 -0.67
CA CYS A 61 8.17 -0.38 -0.56
C CYS A 61 8.90 -0.06 -1.89
N GLN A 62 8.35 -0.49 -3.02
CA GLN A 62 8.95 -0.28 -4.34
C GLN A 62 9.03 1.19 -4.74
N GLN A 63 8.07 2.03 -4.32
CA GLN A 63 8.14 3.48 -4.52
C GLN A 63 9.45 4.11 -4.03
N PHE A 64 10.16 3.45 -3.13
CA PHE A 64 11.28 4.00 -2.37
C PHE A 64 12.65 3.42 -2.73
N LEU A 65 12.70 2.40 -3.57
CA LEU A 65 13.98 1.83 -4.04
C LEU A 65 14.80 2.85 -4.85
N GLY A 66 14.17 3.90 -5.40
CA GLY A 66 14.85 4.97 -6.14
C GLY A 66 15.29 6.18 -5.29
N VAL A 67 14.77 6.38 -4.07
CA VAL A 67 15.00 7.62 -3.30
C VAL A 67 15.23 7.32 -1.83
N ARG A 68 16.49 7.05 -1.46
CA ARG A 68 16.90 6.63 -0.09
C ARG A 68 16.38 7.51 1.07
N LYS A 69 16.22 8.83 0.88
CA LYS A 69 15.73 9.75 1.94
C LYS A 69 14.20 9.86 2.00
N ALA A 70 13.51 9.67 0.89
CA ALA A 70 12.05 9.64 0.86
C ALA A 70 11.49 8.30 1.35
N ALA A 71 12.27 7.23 1.30
CA ALA A 71 11.89 5.89 1.74
C ALA A 71 11.42 5.85 3.20
N GLN A 72 12.13 6.55 4.08
CA GLN A 72 11.83 6.54 5.50
C GLN A 72 10.49 7.23 5.82
N LYS A 73 10.22 8.38 5.18
CA LYS A 73 8.99 9.16 5.35
C LYS A 73 7.75 8.50 4.73
N ALA A 74 7.97 7.63 3.81
CA ALA A 74 6.92 6.98 3.03
C ALA A 74 6.54 5.59 3.56
N THR A 75 7.41 4.94 4.33
CA THR A 75 7.04 3.76 5.13
C THR A 75 5.99 4.14 6.19
N GLU A 76 5.91 5.42 6.54
CA GLU A 76 4.91 5.97 7.46
C GLU A 76 3.55 6.27 6.80
N ARG A 77 3.46 6.31 5.46
CA ARG A 77 2.17 6.52 4.78
C ARG A 77 1.25 5.33 5.00
N THR A 78 0.04 5.62 5.45
CA THR A 78 -1.00 4.58 5.57
C THR A 78 -1.42 4.05 4.20
N VAL A 79 -1.96 2.83 4.16
CA VAL A 79 -2.55 2.26 2.93
C VAL A 79 -3.62 3.17 2.35
N ARG A 80 -4.40 3.83 3.20
CA ARG A 80 -5.44 4.78 2.79
C ARG A 80 -4.87 5.94 1.98
N THR A 81 -3.80 6.57 2.48
CA THR A 81 -3.13 7.67 1.79
C THR A 81 -2.53 7.21 0.47
N PHE A 82 -1.85 6.05 0.48
CA PHE A 82 -1.29 5.46 -0.73
C PHE A 82 -2.34 5.18 -1.81
N ARG A 83 -3.48 4.60 -1.44
CA ARG A 83 -4.57 4.35 -2.38
C ARG A 83 -5.12 5.64 -2.99
N ARG A 84 -5.29 6.68 -2.18
CA ARG A 84 -5.81 7.97 -2.65
C ARG A 84 -4.82 8.66 -3.59
N ASP A 85 -3.55 8.70 -3.23
CA ASP A 85 -2.56 9.55 -3.90
C ASP A 85 -1.91 8.87 -5.12
N VAL A 86 -1.94 7.54 -5.16
CA VAL A 86 -1.28 6.76 -6.23
C VAL A 86 -2.26 5.91 -7.04
N ILE A 87 -3.13 5.14 -6.39
CA ILE A 87 -4.03 4.23 -7.11
C ILE A 87 -5.30 4.95 -7.57
N GLY A 88 -5.85 5.84 -6.73
CA GLY A 88 -7.10 6.57 -6.99
C GLY A 88 -6.96 7.76 -7.93
N VAL A 89 -5.86 7.83 -8.71
CA VAL A 89 -5.62 8.92 -9.64
C VAL A 89 -6.43 8.74 -10.91
N THR A 90 -7.19 9.77 -11.28
CA THR A 90 -7.91 9.78 -12.56
C THR A 90 -6.92 9.92 -13.70
N ALA A 91 -7.00 9.05 -14.70
CA ALA A 91 -6.15 9.09 -15.88
C ALA A 91 -6.98 8.90 -17.16
N ALA A 92 -6.58 9.56 -18.23
CA ALA A 92 -7.18 9.35 -19.55
C ALA A 92 -6.37 8.28 -20.30
N LEU A 93 -7.03 7.20 -20.69
CA LEU A 93 -6.45 6.13 -21.48
C LEU A 93 -6.83 6.31 -22.94
N ARG A 94 -5.84 6.46 -23.82
CA ARG A 94 -6.05 6.50 -25.26
C ARG A 94 -5.31 5.34 -25.93
N ALA A 95 -6.05 4.56 -26.71
CA ALA A 95 -5.47 3.54 -27.57
C ALA A 95 -5.16 4.17 -28.93
N ILE A 96 -3.88 4.22 -29.31
CA ILE A 96 -3.42 4.74 -30.60
C ILE A 96 -2.67 3.61 -31.32
N ARG A 97 -3.31 3.02 -32.33
CA ARG A 97 -2.77 1.87 -33.10
C ARG A 97 -2.36 0.70 -32.17
N LYS A 98 -1.06 0.55 -31.91
CA LYS A 98 -0.51 -0.53 -31.04
C LYS A 98 -0.02 -0.04 -29.69
N GLU A 99 -0.21 1.22 -29.36
CA GLU A 99 0.26 1.84 -28.12
C GLU A 99 -0.91 2.27 -27.25
N LEU A 100 -0.79 2.01 -25.96
CA LEU A 100 -1.67 2.55 -24.94
C LEU A 100 -1.00 3.76 -24.29
N ARG A 101 -1.57 4.95 -24.52
CA ARG A 101 -1.11 6.18 -23.88
C ARG A 101 -1.95 6.49 -22.65
N LEU A 102 -1.28 6.58 -21.52
CA LEU A 102 -1.85 7.01 -20.26
C LEU A 102 -1.50 8.48 -20.04
N THR A 103 -2.50 9.34 -20.02
CA THR A 103 -2.30 10.76 -19.72
C THR A 103 -2.72 11.02 -18.29
N LEU A 104 -1.78 11.49 -17.47
CA LEU A 104 -1.99 11.82 -16.06
C LEU A 104 -2.30 13.31 -15.92
N PRO A 105 -3.03 13.73 -14.87
CA PRO A 105 -3.30 15.14 -14.60
C PRO A 105 -2.00 15.87 -14.23
N GLU A 106 -1.90 17.15 -14.59
CA GLU A 106 -0.72 17.99 -14.36
C GLU A 106 -0.38 18.16 -12.86
N HIS A 107 -1.40 18.17 -12.01
CA HIS A 107 -1.27 18.34 -10.55
C HIS A 107 -1.24 17.02 -9.79
N LEU A 108 -0.63 16.01 -10.35
CA LEU A 108 -0.44 14.76 -9.63
C LEU A 108 0.45 15.00 -8.41
N HIS A 109 -0.12 14.82 -7.22
CA HIS A 109 0.54 15.14 -5.94
C HIS A 109 1.83 14.35 -5.72
N ASP A 110 1.96 13.17 -6.32
CA ASP A 110 3.10 12.27 -6.12
C ASP A 110 3.56 11.63 -7.44
N ARG A 111 3.88 12.49 -8.43
CA ARG A 111 4.30 12.08 -9.77
C ARG A 111 5.50 11.13 -9.74
N GLN A 112 6.49 11.42 -8.88
CA GLN A 112 7.68 10.58 -8.76
C GLN A 112 7.35 9.17 -8.24
N ALA A 113 6.44 9.08 -7.28
CA ALA A 113 5.98 7.81 -6.74
C ALA A 113 5.21 6.99 -7.79
N PHE A 114 4.40 7.66 -8.61
CA PHE A 114 3.68 7.04 -9.70
C PHE A 114 4.64 6.54 -10.80
N GLU A 115 5.59 7.36 -11.22
CA GLU A 115 6.60 6.98 -12.20
C GLU A 115 7.47 5.81 -11.73
N ALA A 116 7.82 5.77 -10.44
CA ALA A 116 8.57 4.66 -9.86
C ALA A 116 7.81 3.33 -9.87
N LEU A 117 6.49 3.37 -9.68
CA LEU A 117 5.64 2.16 -9.73
C LEU A 117 5.40 1.67 -11.16
N PHE A 118 5.26 2.60 -12.09
CA PHE A 118 4.90 2.29 -13.48
C PHE A 118 6.05 2.45 -14.46
N SER A 119 7.27 2.76 -14.01
CA SER A 119 8.47 2.71 -14.84
C SER A 119 8.84 1.26 -15.19
N ILE A 120 7.89 0.55 -15.78
CA ILE A 120 8.17 -0.67 -16.51
C ILE A 120 8.83 -0.21 -17.81
N ARG A 121 10.14 -0.33 -17.89
CA ARG A 121 10.82 -0.35 -19.17
C ARG A 121 10.33 -1.60 -19.89
N ILE A 122 9.44 -1.41 -20.85
CA ILE A 122 9.17 -2.38 -21.90
C ILE A 122 10.19 -2.15 -22.99
#